data_f227a1a9e6d9595806b790bd19e6e4fe
#
_entry.id   f227a1a9e6d9595806b790bd19e6e4fe
#
_cell.length_a   1.000
_cell.length_b   1.000
_cell.length_c   1.000
_cell.angle_alpha   90.00
_cell.angle_beta   90.00
_cell.angle_gamma   90.00
#
_symmetry.space_group_name_H-M   'P 1'
#
loop_
_entity.id
_entity.type
_entity.pdbx_description
1 polymer ?
#
loop_
_entity_poly.entity_id
_entity_poly.type
_entity_poly.pdbx_seq_one_letter_code
_entity_poly.pdbx_strand_id
1 'polypeptide(L)'
;ERLLLAVFLTIFAIVGGLVGGWLDDIVGSKKALLVTIGGNCVALFIAVSITPTTLLFIPVEGMDVPVWDFAFFRTLPEILYVLVSVLFALFITSAYANSRAMLARIAPEAEMTKFFGLYALSGQVTTFIAPLMVAFFTRFYGNQAGFGSVLILLIAGFILMFWVKETRESS
;
A
#
# COMPACT_ATOMS: atom_id res chain seq x y z
N GLU A 1 11.67 18.05 6.12
CA GLU A 1 11.24 17.29 4.94
C GLU A 1 10.27 16.16 5.31
N ARG A 2 10.67 15.21 6.17
CA ARG A 2 9.85 14.02 6.52
C ARG A 2 8.49 14.37 7.11
N LEU A 3 8.40 15.37 7.99
CA LEU A 3 7.13 15.83 8.58
C LEU A 3 6.21 16.46 7.52
N LEU A 4 6.75 17.28 6.64
CA LEU A 4 5.98 17.89 5.55
C LEU A 4 5.42 16.82 4.60
N LEU A 5 6.24 15.83 4.24
CA LEU A 5 5.81 14.70 3.44
C LEU A 5 4.70 13.91 4.14
N ALA A 6 4.83 13.65 5.44
CA ALA A 6 3.82 12.92 6.21
C ALA A 6 2.47 13.65 6.24
N VAL A 7 2.47 14.98 6.47
CA VAL A 7 1.25 15.81 6.44
C VAL A 7 0.63 15.81 5.04
N PHE A 8 1.46 15.97 4.00
CA PHE A 8 1.03 15.95 2.62
C PHE A 8 0.38 14.61 2.26
N LEU A 9 1.02 13.49 2.59
CA LEU A 9 0.49 12.15 2.33
C LEU A 9 -0.80 11.86 3.10
N THR A 10 -1.00 12.47 4.29
CA THR A 10 -2.25 12.30 5.06
C THR A 10 -3.45 12.84 4.29
N ILE A 11 -3.31 13.95 3.56
CA ILE A 11 -4.40 14.50 2.74
C ILE A 11 -4.79 13.50 1.65
N PHE A 12 -3.81 12.92 0.97
CA PHE A 12 -4.08 11.90 -0.05
C PHE A 12 -4.62 10.59 0.52
N ALA A 13 -4.23 10.23 1.75
CA ALA A 13 -4.80 9.09 2.44
C ALA A 13 -6.31 9.27 2.71
N ILE A 14 -6.76 10.49 3.08
CA ILE A 14 -8.19 10.79 3.24
C ILE A 14 -8.92 10.64 1.90
N VAL A 15 -8.36 11.22 0.83
CA VAL A 15 -8.91 11.06 -0.53
C VAL A 15 -8.96 9.60 -0.94
N GLY A 16 -7.92 8.82 -0.63
CA GLY A 16 -7.86 7.39 -0.88
C GLY A 16 -9.00 6.61 -0.22
N GLY A 17 -9.34 6.95 1.03
CA GLY A 17 -10.48 6.36 1.73
C GLY A 17 -11.82 6.62 1.01
N LEU A 18 -12.04 7.84 0.54
CA LEU A 18 -13.25 8.22 -0.22
C LEU A 18 -13.31 7.51 -1.57
N VAL A 19 -12.21 7.53 -2.32
CA VAL A 19 -12.10 6.83 -3.61
C VAL A 19 -12.29 5.31 -3.43
N GLY A 20 -11.74 4.74 -2.36
CA GLY A 20 -11.93 3.34 -2.03
C GLY A 20 -13.39 2.97 -1.78
N GLY A 21 -14.12 3.78 -1.03
CA GLY A 21 -15.56 3.59 -0.79
C GLY A 21 -16.36 3.69 -2.10
N TRP A 22 -16.11 4.71 -2.90
CA TRP A 22 -16.75 4.87 -4.20
C TRP A 22 -16.45 3.69 -5.15
N LEU A 23 -15.23 3.20 -5.17
CA LEU A 23 -14.84 2.02 -5.95
C LEU A 23 -15.57 0.77 -5.47
N ASP A 24 -15.73 0.60 -4.15
CA ASP A 24 -16.48 -0.51 -3.55
C ASP A 24 -17.94 -0.52 -3.99
N ASP A 25 -18.57 0.65 -4.05
CA ASP A 25 -19.97 0.79 -4.47
C ASP A 25 -20.18 0.43 -5.96
N ILE A 26 -19.20 0.72 -6.81
CA ILE A 26 -19.31 0.46 -8.26
C ILE A 26 -18.98 -0.98 -8.62
N VAL A 27 -17.85 -1.49 -8.15
CA VAL A 27 -17.32 -2.79 -8.62
C VAL A 27 -17.50 -3.93 -7.64
N GLY A 28 -17.88 -3.62 -6.39
CA GLY A 28 -18.01 -4.55 -5.27
C GLY A 28 -16.71 -4.74 -4.49
N SER A 29 -16.83 -5.12 -3.20
CA SER A 29 -15.73 -5.13 -2.23
C SER A 29 -14.54 -5.99 -2.65
N LYS A 30 -14.76 -7.18 -3.20
CA LYS A 30 -13.67 -8.06 -3.63
C LYS A 30 -12.85 -7.47 -4.76
N LYS A 31 -13.52 -6.94 -5.80
CA LYS A 31 -12.82 -6.34 -6.95
C LYS A 31 -12.12 -5.06 -6.55
N ALA A 32 -12.78 -4.20 -5.75
CA ALA A 32 -12.18 -2.99 -5.21
C ALA A 32 -10.92 -3.31 -4.40
N LEU A 33 -10.96 -4.34 -3.55
CA LEU A 33 -9.83 -4.77 -2.76
C LEU A 33 -8.70 -5.35 -3.62
N LEU A 34 -8.99 -6.14 -4.64
CA LEU A 34 -7.98 -6.63 -5.59
C LEU A 34 -7.30 -5.49 -6.36
N VAL A 35 -8.07 -4.50 -6.83
CA VAL A 35 -7.52 -3.32 -7.52
C VAL A 35 -6.61 -2.52 -6.60
N THR A 36 -7.02 -2.29 -5.35
CA THR A 36 -6.25 -1.47 -4.40
C THR A 36 -5.00 -2.20 -3.89
N ILE A 37 -5.05 -3.50 -3.62
CA ILE A 37 -3.86 -4.30 -3.25
C ILE A 37 -2.92 -4.41 -4.46
N GLY A 38 -3.44 -4.66 -5.66
CA GLY A 38 -2.64 -4.69 -6.89
C GLY A 38 -1.96 -3.35 -7.16
N GLY A 39 -2.68 -2.24 -6.98
CA GLY A 39 -2.12 -0.89 -7.05
C GLY A 39 -1.00 -0.65 -6.04
N ASN A 40 -1.16 -1.13 -4.79
CA ASN A 40 -0.10 -1.08 -3.77
C ASN A 40 1.14 -1.91 -4.17
N CYS A 41 0.94 -3.10 -4.75
CA CYS A 41 2.06 -3.92 -5.23
C CYS A 41 2.86 -3.19 -6.31
N VAL A 42 2.16 -2.57 -7.28
CA VAL A 42 2.79 -1.80 -8.36
C VAL A 42 3.51 -0.56 -7.81
N ALA A 43 2.85 0.21 -6.95
CA ALA A 43 3.44 1.40 -6.34
C ALA A 43 4.69 1.05 -5.53
N LEU A 44 4.63 0.00 -4.71
CA LEU A 44 5.79 -0.43 -3.92
C LEU A 44 6.91 -0.99 -4.80
N PHE A 45 6.59 -1.74 -5.85
CA PHE A 45 7.58 -2.23 -6.82
C PHE A 45 8.32 -1.06 -7.48
N ILE A 46 7.59 -0.03 -7.93
CA ILE A 46 8.20 1.17 -8.50
C ILE A 46 9.04 1.88 -7.44
N ALA A 47 8.55 2.05 -6.20
CA ALA A 47 9.29 2.69 -5.12
C ALA A 47 10.62 2.00 -4.82
N VAL A 48 10.64 0.66 -4.80
CA VAL A 48 11.86 -0.14 -4.58
C VAL A 48 12.84 -0.01 -5.75
N SER A 49 12.35 0.21 -6.96
CA SER A 49 13.17 0.34 -8.17
C SER A 49 13.79 1.73 -8.39
N ILE A 50 13.35 2.74 -7.61
CA ILE A 50 13.90 4.10 -7.66
C ILE A 50 15.10 4.19 -6.72
N THR A 51 16.27 4.52 -7.28
CA THR A 51 17.48 4.85 -6.52
C THR A 51 18.08 6.17 -7.02
N PRO A 52 19.05 6.74 -6.32
CA PRO A 52 19.74 7.94 -6.82
C PRO A 52 20.39 7.80 -8.21
N THR A 53 20.66 6.57 -8.63
CA THR A 53 21.40 6.28 -9.89
C THR A 53 20.63 5.38 -10.85
N THR A 54 19.49 4.79 -10.41
CA THR A 54 18.71 3.88 -11.26
C THR A 54 17.22 4.19 -11.19
N LEU A 55 16.55 4.06 -12.32
CA LEU A 55 15.09 4.08 -12.44
C LEU A 55 14.65 2.78 -13.08
N LEU A 56 13.70 2.06 -12.44
CA LEU A 56 13.25 0.73 -12.89
C LEU A 56 14.44 -0.25 -13.11
N PHE A 57 15.43 -0.20 -12.19
CA PHE A 57 16.68 -0.98 -12.26
C PHE A 57 17.58 -0.66 -13.47
N ILE A 58 17.24 0.33 -14.29
CA ILE A 58 18.06 0.80 -15.42
C ILE A 58 18.90 1.99 -14.94
N PRO A 59 20.22 1.99 -15.11
CA PRO A 59 21.06 3.14 -14.78
C PRO A 59 20.70 4.32 -15.68
N VAL A 60 20.44 5.47 -15.08
CA VAL A 60 20.12 6.73 -15.78
C VAL A 60 21.10 7.79 -15.31
N GLU A 61 21.81 8.40 -16.25
CA GLU A 61 22.75 9.49 -15.94
C GLU A 61 21.99 10.80 -15.69
N GLY A 62 22.53 11.66 -14.82
CA GLY A 62 22.00 13.00 -14.54
C GLY A 62 20.80 13.06 -13.62
N MET A 63 20.47 11.99 -12.90
CA MET A 63 19.33 11.96 -11.96
C MET A 63 19.57 12.77 -10.68
N ASP A 64 20.81 13.08 -10.34
CA ASP A 64 21.27 13.88 -9.19
C ASP A 64 21.30 15.39 -9.49
N VAL A 65 21.04 15.80 -10.75
CA VAL A 65 20.95 17.22 -11.12
C VAL A 65 19.63 17.79 -10.57
N PRO A 66 19.69 18.95 -9.86
CA PRO A 66 18.48 19.62 -9.39
C PRO A 66 17.58 20.03 -10.55
N VAL A 67 16.31 19.65 -10.49
CA VAL A 67 15.29 20.03 -11.49
C VAL A 67 14.78 21.46 -11.24
N TRP A 68 14.84 21.91 -9.96
CA TRP A 68 14.42 23.24 -9.53
C TRP A 68 15.18 23.72 -8.29
N ASP A 69 15.13 25.03 -8.02
CA ASP A 69 15.77 25.69 -6.86
C ASP A 69 14.90 25.74 -5.59
N PHE A 70 14.01 24.77 -5.41
CA PHE A 70 13.20 24.69 -4.19
C PHE A 70 13.97 24.01 -3.06
N ALA A 71 13.61 24.29 -1.78
CA ALA A 71 14.33 23.77 -0.63
C ALA A 71 14.20 22.25 -0.41
N PHE A 72 13.20 21.60 -1.05
CA PHE A 72 12.84 20.21 -0.83
C PHE A 72 12.58 19.49 -2.16
N PHE A 73 12.88 18.19 -2.21
CA PHE A 73 12.63 17.31 -3.37
C PHE A 73 13.20 17.88 -4.69
N ARG A 74 14.50 18.14 -4.68
CA ARG A 74 15.20 18.79 -5.78
C ARG A 74 15.48 17.89 -6.97
N THR A 75 15.72 16.62 -6.72
CA THR A 75 16.17 15.67 -7.74
C THR A 75 15.00 14.88 -8.32
N LEU A 76 15.15 14.42 -9.55
CA LEU A 76 14.14 13.61 -10.22
C LEU A 76 13.74 12.36 -9.44
N PRO A 77 14.68 11.59 -8.84
CA PRO A 77 14.32 10.44 -7.99
C PRO A 77 13.46 10.82 -6.79
N GLU A 78 13.74 11.95 -6.14
CA GLU A 78 12.95 12.42 -4.99
C GLU A 78 11.53 12.76 -5.38
N ILE A 79 11.34 13.45 -6.51
CA ILE A 79 10.03 13.82 -7.04
C ILE A 79 9.22 12.56 -7.39
N LEU A 80 9.85 11.62 -8.10
CA LEU A 80 9.22 10.35 -8.45
C LEU A 80 8.86 9.54 -7.21
N TYR A 81 9.72 9.53 -6.19
CA TYR A 81 9.45 8.86 -4.93
C TYR A 81 8.24 9.46 -4.20
N VAL A 82 8.11 10.79 -4.19
CA VAL A 82 6.93 11.48 -3.63
C VAL A 82 5.67 11.10 -4.40
N LEU A 83 5.72 11.11 -5.73
CA LEU A 83 4.57 10.74 -6.57
C LEU A 83 4.10 9.30 -6.29
N VAL A 84 5.04 8.36 -6.25
CA VAL A 84 4.74 6.95 -5.95
C VAL A 84 4.24 6.79 -4.51
N SER A 85 4.76 7.56 -3.56
CA SER A 85 4.28 7.58 -2.17
C SER A 85 2.84 8.07 -2.07
N VAL A 86 2.44 9.05 -2.88
CA VAL A 86 1.04 9.52 -2.98
C VAL A 86 0.14 8.38 -3.49
N LEU A 87 0.53 7.70 -4.56
CA LEU A 87 -0.23 6.55 -5.08
C LEU A 87 -0.35 5.45 -4.02
N PHE A 88 0.73 5.17 -3.31
CA PHE A 88 0.74 4.18 -2.22
C PHE A 88 -0.21 4.60 -1.09
N ALA A 89 -0.21 5.87 -0.68
CA ALA A 89 -1.11 6.39 0.35
C ALA A 89 -2.60 6.28 -0.06
N LEU A 90 -2.91 6.57 -1.33
CA LEU A 90 -4.25 6.40 -1.89
C LEU A 90 -4.72 4.94 -1.83
N PHE A 91 -3.91 4.03 -2.33
CA PHE A 91 -4.28 2.62 -2.43
C PHE A 91 -4.30 1.92 -1.07
N ILE A 92 -3.38 2.23 -0.14
CA ILE A 92 -3.35 1.57 1.16
C ILE A 92 -4.58 1.92 1.99
N THR A 93 -5.01 3.19 1.97
CA THR A 93 -6.19 3.63 2.70
C THR A 93 -7.47 3.06 2.10
N SER A 94 -7.55 3.03 0.75
CA SER A 94 -8.63 2.35 0.04
C SER A 94 -8.70 0.86 0.38
N ALA A 95 -7.56 0.17 0.43
CA ALA A 95 -7.52 -1.26 0.79
C ALA A 95 -8.01 -1.49 2.23
N TYR A 96 -7.64 -0.61 3.18
CA TYR A 96 -8.16 -0.67 4.55
C TYR A 96 -9.68 -0.48 4.62
N ALA A 97 -10.23 0.49 3.89
CA ALA A 97 -11.67 0.73 3.85
C ALA A 97 -12.41 -0.48 3.26
N ASN A 98 -11.97 -0.95 2.10
CA ASN A 98 -12.59 -2.05 1.37
C ASN A 98 -12.48 -3.40 2.11
N SER A 99 -11.38 -3.64 2.84
CA SER A 99 -11.22 -4.87 3.62
C SER A 99 -12.24 -4.96 4.76
N ARG A 100 -12.54 -3.83 5.42
CA ARG A 100 -13.57 -3.77 6.48
C ARG A 100 -14.97 -3.89 5.90
N ALA A 101 -15.25 -3.23 4.77
CA ALA A 101 -16.53 -3.34 4.08
C ALA A 101 -16.79 -4.78 3.63
N MET A 102 -15.78 -5.43 3.06
CA MET A 102 -15.89 -6.83 2.65
C MET A 102 -16.12 -7.76 3.84
N LEU A 103 -15.41 -7.55 4.96
CA LEU A 103 -15.62 -8.35 6.17
C LEU A 103 -17.04 -8.21 6.69
N ALA A 104 -17.59 -6.99 6.72
CA ALA A 104 -18.96 -6.74 7.14
C ALA A 104 -20.01 -7.43 6.25
N ARG A 105 -19.70 -7.64 4.97
CA ARG A 105 -20.59 -8.32 4.02
C ARG A 105 -20.51 -9.85 4.08
N ILE A 106 -19.37 -10.40 4.53
CA ILE A 106 -19.13 -11.86 4.57
C ILE A 106 -19.46 -12.43 5.95
N ALA A 107 -19.26 -11.67 7.02
CA ALA A 107 -19.45 -12.13 8.37
C ALA A 107 -20.94 -12.34 8.69
N PRO A 108 -21.34 -13.52 9.24
CA PRO A 108 -22.71 -13.74 9.72
C PRO A 108 -23.07 -12.73 10.80
N GLU A 109 -24.27 -12.16 10.77
CA GLU A 109 -24.71 -11.14 11.74
C GLU A 109 -24.53 -11.58 13.20
N ALA A 110 -24.85 -12.81 13.51
CA ALA A 110 -24.74 -13.39 14.87
C ALA A 110 -23.28 -13.47 15.37
N GLU A 111 -22.31 -13.49 14.49
CA GLU A 111 -20.89 -13.66 14.83
C GLU A 111 -20.01 -12.49 14.42
N MET A 112 -20.60 -11.39 13.96
CA MET A 112 -19.88 -10.23 13.42
C MET A 112 -18.78 -9.72 14.37
N THR A 113 -19.05 -9.63 15.67
CA THR A 113 -18.08 -9.21 16.68
C THR A 113 -16.87 -10.13 16.75
N LYS A 114 -17.05 -11.45 16.60
CA LYS A 114 -15.95 -12.42 16.60
C LYS A 114 -15.05 -12.24 15.35
N PHE A 115 -15.69 -12.07 14.17
CA PHE A 115 -14.94 -11.87 12.93
C PHE A 115 -14.15 -10.57 12.93
N PHE A 116 -14.72 -9.46 13.42
CA PHE A 116 -13.99 -8.20 13.60
C PHE A 116 -12.88 -8.32 14.64
N GLY A 117 -13.08 -9.11 15.70
CA GLY A 117 -12.03 -9.43 16.67
C GLY A 117 -10.84 -10.18 16.04
N LEU A 118 -11.12 -11.20 15.23
CA LEU A 118 -10.10 -11.94 14.49
C LEU A 118 -9.37 -11.06 13.46
N TYR A 119 -10.10 -10.18 12.76
CA TYR A 119 -9.52 -9.20 11.85
C TYR A 119 -8.57 -8.24 12.58
N ALA A 120 -8.97 -7.69 13.72
CA ALA A 120 -8.13 -6.83 14.52
C ALA A 120 -6.87 -7.58 15.03
N LEU A 121 -7.02 -8.84 15.47
CA LEU A 121 -5.90 -9.66 15.91
C LEU A 121 -4.92 -9.91 14.77
N SER A 122 -5.39 -10.24 13.57
CA SER A 122 -4.53 -10.42 12.39
C SER A 122 -3.74 -9.16 12.05
N GLY A 123 -4.38 -7.99 12.18
CA GLY A 123 -3.72 -6.69 12.02
C GLY A 123 -2.60 -6.48 13.04
N GLN A 124 -2.82 -6.82 14.30
CA GLN A 124 -1.79 -6.71 15.35
C GLN A 124 -0.59 -7.62 15.07
N VAL A 125 -0.83 -8.85 14.64
CA VAL A 125 0.25 -9.80 14.26
C VAL A 125 1.08 -9.22 13.11
N THR A 126 0.42 -8.67 12.10
CA THR A 126 1.10 -8.07 10.94
C THR A 126 1.92 -6.84 11.33
N THR A 127 1.43 -6.04 12.27
CA THR A 127 2.15 -4.87 12.82
C THR A 127 3.49 -5.26 13.46
N PHE A 128 3.62 -6.49 13.95
CA PHE A 128 4.86 -7.01 14.50
C PHE A 128 5.77 -7.65 13.45
N ILE A 129 5.20 -8.46 12.57
CA ILE A 129 5.97 -9.22 11.57
C ILE A 129 6.58 -8.30 10.50
N ALA A 130 5.83 -7.32 10.00
CA ALA A 130 6.30 -6.46 8.92
C ALA A 130 7.56 -5.66 9.28
N PRO A 131 7.63 -4.94 10.42
CA PRO A 131 8.86 -4.25 10.82
C PRO A 131 10.04 -5.19 11.07
N LEU A 132 9.80 -6.39 11.62
CA LEU A 132 10.84 -7.39 11.82
C LEU A 132 11.44 -7.85 10.49
N MET A 133 10.59 -8.15 9.50
CA MET A 133 11.05 -8.50 8.16
C MET A 133 11.85 -7.36 7.53
N VAL A 134 11.34 -6.14 7.58
CA VAL A 134 12.04 -4.97 7.06
C VAL A 134 13.40 -4.80 7.74
N ALA A 135 13.45 -4.86 9.07
CA ALA A 135 14.71 -4.73 9.83
C ALA A 135 15.71 -5.83 9.48
N PHE A 136 15.25 -7.08 9.38
CA PHE A 136 16.09 -8.22 9.01
C PHE A 136 16.68 -8.04 7.60
N PHE A 137 15.84 -7.81 6.60
CA PHE A 137 16.29 -7.68 5.21
C PHE A 137 17.16 -6.42 5.01
N THR A 138 16.82 -5.31 5.66
CA THR A 138 17.65 -4.10 5.62
C THR A 138 19.04 -4.34 6.19
N ARG A 139 19.13 -5.08 7.29
CA ARG A 139 20.42 -5.35 7.94
C ARG A 139 21.36 -6.22 7.10
N PHE A 140 20.84 -7.22 6.39
CA PHE A 140 21.65 -8.19 5.66
C PHE A 140 21.78 -7.88 4.17
N TYR A 141 20.81 -7.21 3.57
CA TYR A 141 20.71 -7.01 2.12
C TYR A 141 20.53 -5.54 1.70
N GLY A 142 20.46 -4.61 2.67
CA GLY A 142 20.32 -3.18 2.40
C GLY A 142 18.88 -2.69 2.36
N ASN A 143 18.72 -1.36 2.30
CA ASN A 143 17.42 -0.68 2.43
C ASN A 143 16.38 -1.12 1.39
N GLN A 144 16.81 -1.34 0.15
CA GLN A 144 15.90 -1.78 -0.92
C GLN A 144 15.32 -3.16 -0.66
N ALA A 145 16.13 -4.10 -0.16
CA ALA A 145 15.67 -5.43 0.21
C ALA A 145 14.69 -5.39 1.39
N GLY A 146 14.89 -4.45 2.33
CA GLY A 146 13.94 -4.19 3.41
C GLY A 146 12.56 -3.79 2.87
N PHE A 147 12.48 -2.81 1.99
CA PHE A 147 11.22 -2.44 1.34
C PHE A 147 10.67 -3.57 0.46
N GLY A 148 11.54 -4.29 -0.26
CA GLY A 148 11.15 -5.45 -1.07
C GLY A 148 10.51 -6.58 -0.26
N SER A 149 10.85 -6.73 1.03
CA SER A 149 10.24 -7.74 1.91
C SER A 149 8.75 -7.48 2.14
N VAL A 150 8.32 -6.21 2.19
CA VAL A 150 6.91 -5.83 2.30
C VAL A 150 6.14 -6.20 1.02
N LEU A 151 6.79 -6.09 -0.14
CA LEU A 151 6.19 -6.50 -1.42
C LEU A 151 5.85 -7.98 -1.44
N ILE A 152 6.68 -8.84 -0.84
CA ILE A 152 6.40 -10.28 -0.72
C ILE A 152 5.10 -10.52 0.06
N LEU A 153 4.91 -9.81 1.18
CA LEU A 153 3.68 -9.92 1.98
C LEU A 153 2.45 -9.42 1.22
N LEU A 154 2.58 -8.31 0.48
CA LEU A 154 1.50 -7.78 -0.34
C LEU A 154 1.11 -8.73 -1.47
N ILE A 155 2.09 -9.30 -2.18
CA ILE A 155 1.83 -10.29 -3.25
C ILE A 155 1.17 -11.54 -2.66
N ALA A 156 1.63 -12.04 -1.52
CA ALA A 156 1.00 -13.18 -0.86
C ALA A 156 -0.47 -12.88 -0.50
N GLY A 157 -0.75 -11.70 0.06
CA GLY A 157 -2.12 -11.25 0.35
C GLY A 157 -2.97 -11.11 -0.92
N PHE A 158 -2.39 -10.57 -1.99
CA PHE A 158 -3.05 -10.45 -3.29
C PHE A 158 -3.44 -11.81 -3.86
N ILE A 159 -2.53 -12.78 -3.83
CA ILE A 159 -2.80 -14.16 -4.32
C ILE A 159 -3.88 -14.83 -3.47
N LEU A 160 -3.79 -14.75 -2.13
CA LEU A 160 -4.78 -15.33 -1.24
C LEU A 160 -6.18 -14.75 -1.46
N MET A 161 -6.28 -13.48 -1.86
CA MET A 161 -7.54 -12.80 -2.13
C MET A 161 -8.33 -13.43 -3.29
N PHE A 162 -7.66 -14.06 -4.26
CA PHE A 162 -8.38 -14.75 -5.36
C PHE A 162 -9.22 -15.92 -4.85
N TRP A 163 -8.79 -16.59 -3.78
CA TRP A 163 -9.52 -17.74 -3.21
C TRP A 163 -10.68 -17.35 -2.31
N VAL A 164 -10.74 -16.10 -1.86
CA VAL A 164 -11.87 -15.62 -1.07
C VAL A 164 -13.12 -15.54 -1.96
N LYS A 165 -14.21 -16.16 -1.55
CA LYS A 165 -15.49 -16.09 -2.24
C LYS A 165 -16.34 -14.98 -1.61
N GLU A 166 -16.81 -14.04 -2.42
CA GLU A 166 -17.81 -13.06 -2.01
C GLU A 166 -19.19 -13.68 -2.25
N THR A 167 -19.87 -14.10 -1.19
CA THR A 167 -21.27 -14.51 -1.27
C THR A 167 -22.09 -13.24 -1.34
N ARG A 168 -22.49 -12.80 -2.53
CA ARG A 168 -23.57 -11.81 -2.67
C ARG A 168 -24.85 -12.52 -2.31
N GLU A 169 -25.44 -12.21 -1.15
CA GLU A 169 -26.87 -12.43 -0.98
C GLU A 169 -27.57 -11.48 -1.95
N SER A 170 -28.21 -12.06 -2.98
CA SER A 170 -29.12 -11.34 -3.87
C SER A 170 -30.38 -11.02 -3.05
N SER A 171 -30.46 -9.80 -2.53
CA SER A 171 -31.73 -9.21 -2.09
C SER A 171 -32.54 -8.76 -3.28
#